data_8bab9b8dd41fbab6564613e2f5556c4a
#
_entry.id   8bab9b8dd41fbab6564613e2f5556c4a
#
_cell.length_a   1.000
_cell.length_b   1.000
_cell.length_c   1.000
_cell.angle_alpha   90.00
_cell.angle_beta   90.00
_cell.angle_gamma   90.00
#
_symmetry.space_group_name_H-M   'P 1'
#
loop_
_entity.id
_entity.type
_entity.pdbx_description
1 polymer ?
#
loop_
_entity_poly.entity_id
_entity_poly.type
_entity_poly.pdbx_seq_one_letter_code
_entity_poly.pdbx_strand_id
1 'polypeptide(L)'
;TDVKTSETAETSDKNVLRVGMECAYAPFNWTQDSDTTPDGSKAVPIYGSDYYAYGYDVAVAQKLADEMGMDLEVHKVEWSSIGISLDAGDYDVIIAGMGKTAEREASYSFTEPYYYRDNCIVVKKGSAYENVKGLSDLAGTGCKVTTQLGTGWVPLLDQIEGAEQSGNYETTSECFMAISNGVADVCVVDLPTAQSAALTN
;
A
#
# COMPACT_ATOMS: atom_id res chain seq x y z
N THR A 1 -8.81 -34.76 50.88
CA THR A 1 -7.96 -34.74 49.67
C THR A 1 -8.78 -34.20 48.53
N ASP A 2 -8.79 -32.86 48.43
CA ASP A 2 -9.51 -32.16 47.38
C ASP A 2 -8.67 -32.18 46.08
N VAL A 3 -9.19 -32.81 45.09
CA VAL A 3 -8.66 -32.76 43.73
C VAL A 3 -9.16 -31.45 43.09
N LYS A 4 -8.29 -30.46 42.99
CA LYS A 4 -8.51 -29.28 42.14
C LYS A 4 -8.53 -29.72 40.69
N THR A 5 -9.69 -29.72 40.09
CA THR A 5 -9.87 -29.79 38.64
C THR A 5 -9.36 -28.49 38.04
N SER A 6 -8.26 -28.54 37.32
CA SER A 6 -7.79 -27.42 36.52
C SER A 6 -8.79 -27.23 35.33
N GLU A 7 -9.55 -26.17 35.36
CA GLU A 7 -10.23 -25.66 34.19
C GLU A 7 -9.15 -25.27 33.17
N THR A 8 -8.99 -26.10 32.17
CA THR A 8 -8.34 -25.70 30.90
C THR A 8 -9.28 -24.68 30.27
N ALA A 9 -8.85 -23.43 30.24
CA ALA A 9 -9.47 -22.42 29.40
C ALA A 9 -9.49 -22.97 27.95
N GLU A 10 -10.67 -23.27 27.45
CA GLU A 10 -10.89 -23.44 26.02
C GLU A 10 -10.54 -22.09 25.38
N THR A 11 -9.37 -22.01 24.76
CA THR A 11 -9.11 -21.01 23.75
C THR A 11 -10.10 -21.31 22.64
N SER A 12 -11.17 -20.52 22.53
CA SER A 12 -12.03 -20.53 21.36
C SER A 12 -11.09 -20.28 20.17
N ASP A 13 -10.93 -21.26 19.28
CA ASP A 13 -10.35 -21.07 17.96
C ASP A 13 -11.25 -20.08 17.20
N LYS A 14 -11.05 -18.80 17.45
CA LYS A 14 -11.68 -17.77 16.65
C LYS A 14 -11.05 -17.87 15.27
N ASN A 15 -11.90 -18.09 14.28
CA ASN A 15 -11.47 -17.97 12.91
C ASN A 15 -10.96 -16.53 12.69
N VAL A 16 -9.71 -16.37 12.34
CA VAL A 16 -9.05 -15.08 12.10
C VAL A 16 -8.68 -14.99 10.64
N LEU A 17 -9.04 -13.88 9.99
CA LEU A 17 -8.56 -13.52 8.66
C LEU A 17 -7.31 -12.64 8.83
N ARG A 18 -6.14 -13.21 8.51
CA ARG A 18 -4.86 -12.49 8.57
C ARG A 18 -4.60 -11.83 7.22
N VAL A 19 -4.43 -10.52 7.23
CA VAL A 19 -4.30 -9.70 6.02
C VAL A 19 -2.98 -8.95 6.00
N GLY A 20 -2.15 -9.17 4.97
CA GLY A 20 -0.91 -8.44 4.74
C GLY A 20 -1.15 -7.11 4.03
N MET A 21 -0.58 -6.02 4.59
CA MET A 21 -0.61 -4.66 4.05
C MET A 21 0.72 -3.95 4.33
N GLU A 22 1.10 -2.98 3.49
CA GLU A 22 2.29 -2.16 3.80
C GLU A 22 2.02 -1.13 4.90
N CYS A 23 0.76 -0.74 5.10
CA CYS A 23 0.32 0.30 6.04
C CYS A 23 1.09 1.63 5.90
N ALA A 24 1.49 1.97 4.68
CA ALA A 24 2.22 3.18 4.29
C ALA A 24 1.71 3.78 2.98
N TYR A 25 0.52 3.38 2.54
CA TYR A 25 -0.06 3.69 1.23
C TYR A 25 -1.42 4.38 1.36
N ALA A 26 -1.41 5.65 1.79
CA ALA A 26 -2.63 6.46 1.87
C ALA A 26 -3.16 6.82 0.45
N PRO A 27 -4.49 6.83 0.22
CA PRO A 27 -5.58 6.65 1.18
C PRO A 27 -6.05 5.18 1.31
N PHE A 28 -5.31 4.22 0.81
CA PHE A 28 -5.70 2.82 0.78
C PHE A 28 -5.44 2.10 2.11
N ASN A 29 -4.21 2.19 2.63
CA ASN A 29 -3.84 1.65 3.93
C ASN A 29 -2.67 2.44 4.52
N TRP A 30 -2.83 2.97 5.73
CA TRP A 30 -1.77 3.69 6.43
C TRP A 30 -1.80 3.46 7.94
N THR A 31 -0.66 3.75 8.59
CA THR A 31 -0.48 3.64 10.04
C THR A 31 -0.91 4.94 10.72
N GLN A 32 -1.61 4.82 11.86
CA GLN A 32 -1.93 5.94 12.77
C GLN A 32 -1.78 5.53 14.24
N ASP A 33 -1.70 6.54 15.13
CA ASP A 33 -1.37 6.35 16.57
C ASP A 33 -2.59 5.98 17.42
N SER A 34 -3.81 6.11 16.90
CA SER A 34 -5.04 5.85 17.66
C SER A 34 -6.06 5.10 16.82
N ASP A 35 -7.08 4.54 17.48
CA ASP A 35 -8.22 3.91 16.84
C ASP A 35 -9.27 4.91 16.32
N THR A 36 -9.07 6.21 16.56
CA THR A 36 -10.01 7.26 16.16
C THR A 36 -9.84 7.60 14.69
N THR A 37 -10.96 7.68 13.96
CA THR A 37 -10.99 8.00 12.54
C THR A 37 -11.84 9.23 12.27
N PRO A 38 -11.57 9.99 11.17
CA PRO A 38 -12.32 11.19 10.83
C PRO A 38 -13.80 10.97 10.55
N ASP A 39 -14.17 9.77 10.07
CA ASP A 39 -15.55 9.40 9.71
C ASP A 39 -16.32 8.71 10.84
N GLY A 40 -15.70 8.56 12.01
CA GLY A 40 -16.29 7.91 13.19
C GLY A 40 -16.28 6.37 13.14
N SER A 41 -15.69 5.76 12.12
CA SER A 41 -15.33 4.34 12.13
C SER A 41 -14.16 4.10 13.10
N LYS A 42 -13.68 2.86 13.20
CA LYS A 42 -12.49 2.56 13.99
C LYS A 42 -11.37 2.05 13.09
N ALA A 43 -10.16 2.52 13.37
CA ALA A 43 -8.96 1.92 12.81
C ALA A 43 -8.70 0.56 13.47
N VAL A 44 -8.08 -0.35 12.73
CA VAL A 44 -7.83 -1.72 13.14
C VAL A 44 -6.43 -1.82 13.75
N PRO A 45 -6.24 -2.45 14.92
CA PRO A 45 -4.91 -2.68 15.47
C PRO A 45 -4.00 -3.43 14.48
N ILE A 46 -2.76 -2.98 14.36
CA ILE A 46 -1.73 -3.70 13.59
C ILE A 46 -1.14 -4.78 14.49
N TYR A 47 -1.16 -6.03 14.04
CA TYR A 47 -0.65 -7.18 14.79
C TYR A 47 0.79 -6.96 15.27
N GLY A 48 1.04 -7.22 16.54
CA GLY A 48 2.36 -7.10 17.14
C GLY A 48 2.86 -5.67 17.36
N SER A 49 1.98 -4.64 17.26
CA SER A 49 2.35 -3.23 17.44
C SER A 49 1.33 -2.46 18.27
N ASP A 50 1.70 -1.25 18.70
CA ASP A 50 0.82 -0.31 19.42
C ASP A 50 0.09 0.65 18.45
N TYR A 51 0.23 0.45 17.14
CA TYR A 51 -0.33 1.29 16.09
C TYR A 51 -1.57 0.67 15.46
N TYR A 52 -2.27 1.47 14.66
CA TYR A 52 -3.52 1.10 14.00
C TYR A 52 -3.39 1.30 12.49
N ALA A 53 -4.03 0.43 11.73
CA ALA A 53 -4.20 0.57 10.28
C ALA A 53 -5.56 1.20 9.97
N TYR A 54 -5.58 2.12 9.02
CA TYR A 54 -6.81 2.73 8.50
C TYR A 54 -6.70 2.96 6.99
N GLY A 55 -7.84 3.06 6.31
CA GLY A 55 -7.94 3.33 4.88
C GLY A 55 -8.88 2.40 4.16
N TYR A 56 -8.97 2.60 2.84
CA TYR A 56 -9.91 1.86 2.00
C TYR A 56 -9.69 0.34 2.03
N ASP A 57 -8.44 -0.10 1.92
CA ASP A 57 -8.09 -1.53 1.96
C ASP A 57 -8.44 -2.15 3.31
N VAL A 58 -8.24 -1.39 4.40
CA VAL A 58 -8.61 -1.83 5.76
C VAL A 58 -10.13 -2.00 5.89
N ALA A 59 -10.90 -1.05 5.32
CA ALA A 59 -12.36 -1.16 5.30
C ALA A 59 -12.85 -2.36 4.46
N VAL A 60 -12.20 -2.64 3.32
CA VAL A 60 -12.49 -3.84 2.51
C VAL A 60 -12.17 -5.11 3.29
N ALA A 61 -11.00 -5.16 3.96
CA ALA A 61 -10.59 -6.30 4.77
C ALA A 61 -11.57 -6.56 5.93
N GLN A 62 -11.99 -5.50 6.64
CA GLN A 62 -12.95 -5.62 7.74
C GLN A 62 -14.29 -6.16 7.24
N LYS A 63 -14.80 -5.60 6.13
CA LYS A 63 -16.07 -6.08 5.57
C LYS A 63 -15.98 -7.54 5.12
N LEU A 64 -14.86 -7.95 4.54
CA LEU A 64 -14.63 -9.35 4.15
C LEU A 64 -14.63 -10.28 5.36
N ALA A 65 -13.90 -9.91 6.42
CA ALA A 65 -13.85 -10.67 7.66
C ALA A 65 -15.25 -10.80 8.29
N ASP A 66 -16.02 -9.70 8.36
CA ASP A 66 -17.38 -9.68 8.88
C ASP A 66 -18.31 -10.63 8.10
N GLU A 67 -18.28 -10.62 6.77
CA GLU A 67 -19.09 -11.50 5.91
C GLU A 67 -18.67 -12.98 6.03
N MET A 68 -17.41 -13.24 6.35
CA MET A 68 -16.91 -14.60 6.60
C MET A 68 -17.14 -15.06 8.05
N GLY A 69 -17.61 -14.18 8.95
CA GLY A 69 -17.74 -14.47 10.39
C GLY A 69 -16.39 -14.67 11.08
N MET A 70 -15.35 -13.96 10.63
CA MET A 70 -13.98 -14.04 11.13
C MET A 70 -13.59 -12.72 11.83
N ASP A 71 -12.65 -12.78 12.76
CA ASP A 71 -11.98 -11.58 13.28
C ASP A 71 -10.89 -11.14 12.28
N LEU A 72 -10.71 -9.83 12.09
CA LEU A 72 -9.65 -9.29 11.23
C LEU A 72 -8.35 -9.10 12.02
N GLU A 73 -7.24 -9.54 11.44
CA GLU A 73 -5.90 -9.28 11.93
C GLU A 73 -5.04 -8.67 10.80
N VAL A 74 -4.58 -7.44 10.98
CA VAL A 74 -3.76 -6.72 9.99
C VAL A 74 -2.28 -6.90 10.31
N HIS A 75 -1.54 -7.46 9.35
CA HIS A 75 -0.08 -7.62 9.39
C HIS A 75 0.58 -6.55 8.54
N LYS A 76 1.36 -5.67 9.19
CA LYS A 76 2.18 -4.71 8.50
C LYS A 76 3.45 -5.37 7.99
N VAL A 77 3.76 -5.18 6.71
CA VAL A 77 4.92 -5.76 6.04
C VAL A 77 5.49 -4.78 5.02
N GLU A 78 6.80 -4.80 4.82
CA GLU A 78 7.44 -4.03 3.76
C GLU A 78 6.91 -4.49 2.39
N TRP A 79 6.67 -3.53 1.48
CA TRP A 79 6.12 -3.82 0.15
C TRP A 79 6.94 -4.84 -0.62
N SER A 80 8.27 -4.71 -0.60
CA SER A 80 9.20 -5.64 -1.26
C SER A 80 9.12 -7.07 -0.74
N SER A 81 8.62 -7.27 0.48
CA SER A 81 8.52 -8.57 1.15
C SER A 81 7.11 -9.16 1.15
N ILE A 82 6.10 -8.41 0.66
CA ILE A 82 4.69 -8.75 0.83
C ILE A 82 4.32 -10.11 0.19
N GLY A 83 4.87 -10.44 -0.97
CA GLY A 83 4.64 -11.75 -1.60
C GLY A 83 5.37 -12.88 -0.87
N ILE A 84 6.59 -12.64 -0.43
CA ILE A 84 7.42 -13.62 0.29
C ILE A 84 6.77 -14.01 1.62
N SER A 85 6.23 -13.04 2.36
CA SER A 85 5.53 -13.29 3.62
C SER A 85 4.20 -14.04 3.41
N LEU A 86 3.49 -13.80 2.30
CA LEU A 86 2.33 -14.62 1.92
C LEU A 86 2.74 -16.08 1.67
N ASP A 87 3.79 -16.29 0.90
CA ASP A 87 4.31 -17.64 0.60
C ASP A 87 4.80 -18.37 1.86
N ALA A 88 5.32 -17.63 2.84
CA ALA A 88 5.74 -18.16 4.14
C ALA A 88 4.54 -18.51 5.05
N GLY A 89 3.34 -18.02 4.74
CA GLY A 89 2.13 -18.24 5.54
C GLY A 89 2.01 -17.31 6.75
N ASP A 90 2.69 -16.16 6.72
CA ASP A 90 2.60 -15.15 7.78
C ASP A 90 1.18 -14.57 7.87
N TYR A 91 0.45 -14.55 6.75
CA TYR A 91 -0.96 -14.17 6.65
C TYR A 91 -1.65 -14.93 5.50
N ASP A 92 -2.96 -14.78 5.37
CA ASP A 92 -3.79 -15.58 4.48
C ASP A 92 -4.02 -14.92 3.12
N VAL A 93 -4.02 -13.56 3.08
CA VAL A 93 -4.34 -12.78 1.89
C VAL A 93 -3.63 -11.42 1.92
N ILE A 94 -3.35 -10.88 0.74
CA ILE A 94 -2.87 -9.50 0.56
C ILE A 94 -4.07 -8.63 0.15
N ILE A 95 -4.34 -7.57 0.92
CA ILE A 95 -5.28 -6.50 0.56
C ILE A 95 -4.54 -5.17 0.73
N ALA A 96 -3.84 -4.74 -0.30
CA ALA A 96 -2.87 -3.64 -0.24
C ALA A 96 -2.84 -2.82 -1.55
N GLY A 97 -3.98 -2.64 -2.21
CA GLY A 97 -4.04 -1.98 -3.50
C GLY A 97 -3.17 -2.65 -4.58
N MET A 98 -2.82 -3.92 -4.40
CA MET A 98 -1.94 -4.64 -5.31
C MET A 98 -2.60 -4.84 -6.67
N GLY A 99 -2.03 -4.20 -7.71
CA GLY A 99 -2.46 -4.36 -9.08
C GLY A 99 -2.18 -5.77 -9.62
N LYS A 100 -3.14 -6.33 -10.33
CA LYS A 100 -3.01 -7.57 -11.07
C LYS A 100 -2.10 -7.36 -12.29
N THR A 101 -1.06 -8.17 -12.43
CA THR A 101 -0.17 -8.21 -13.59
C THR A 101 0.03 -9.65 -14.04
N ALA A 102 0.39 -9.87 -15.31
CA ALA A 102 0.65 -11.22 -15.83
C ALA A 102 1.75 -11.96 -15.06
N GLU A 103 2.78 -11.22 -14.58
CA GLU A 103 3.85 -11.78 -13.77
C GLU A 103 3.32 -12.27 -12.42
N ARG A 104 2.50 -11.46 -11.74
CA ARG A 104 1.91 -11.82 -10.45
C ARG A 104 0.88 -12.95 -10.57
N GLU A 105 0.11 -12.98 -11.66
CA GLU A 105 -0.85 -14.07 -11.93
C GLU A 105 -0.16 -15.43 -12.15
N ALA A 106 1.11 -15.45 -12.53
CA ALA A 106 1.86 -16.69 -12.64
C ALA A 106 2.12 -17.36 -11.27
N SER A 107 2.09 -16.59 -10.18
CA SER A 107 2.40 -17.07 -8.82
C SER A 107 1.22 -16.98 -7.85
N TYR A 108 0.31 -16.02 -8.05
CA TYR A 108 -0.79 -15.72 -7.13
C TYR A 108 -2.15 -15.73 -7.81
N SER A 109 -3.19 -16.13 -7.08
CA SER A 109 -4.57 -15.98 -7.50
C SER A 109 -5.10 -14.61 -7.09
N PHE A 110 -5.81 -13.94 -8.01
CA PHE A 110 -6.44 -12.65 -7.76
C PHE A 110 -7.96 -12.78 -7.77
N THR A 111 -8.61 -11.96 -6.95
CA THR A 111 -10.06 -11.73 -7.03
C THR A 111 -10.40 -10.83 -8.21
N GLU A 112 -11.70 -10.60 -8.45
CA GLU A 112 -12.11 -9.45 -9.25
C GLU A 112 -11.63 -8.16 -8.57
N PRO A 113 -11.29 -7.10 -9.37
CA PRO A 113 -10.85 -5.84 -8.82
C PRO A 113 -11.91 -5.20 -7.90
N TYR A 114 -11.50 -4.83 -6.70
CA TYR A 114 -12.36 -4.09 -5.77
C TYR A 114 -12.21 -2.57 -5.88
N TYR A 115 -11.23 -2.09 -6.67
CA TYR A 115 -11.01 -0.68 -6.96
C TYR A 115 -10.37 -0.50 -8.34
N TYR A 116 -10.73 0.58 -9.04
CA TYR A 116 -10.11 1.01 -10.29
C TYR A 116 -9.52 2.40 -10.12
N ARG A 117 -8.31 2.63 -10.61
CA ARG A 117 -7.62 3.91 -10.47
C ARG A 117 -6.83 4.25 -11.73
N ASP A 118 -6.69 5.54 -11.98
CA ASP A 118 -5.81 6.07 -13.01
C ASP A 118 -4.41 6.32 -12.44
N ASN A 119 -3.40 6.23 -13.29
CA ASN A 119 -2.05 6.66 -12.96
C ASN A 119 -1.88 8.15 -13.26
N CYS A 120 -0.98 8.81 -12.54
CA CYS A 120 -0.66 10.21 -12.75
C CYS A 120 0.84 10.49 -12.54
N ILE A 121 1.23 11.68 -12.96
CA ILE A 121 2.58 12.22 -12.77
C ILE A 121 2.54 13.20 -11.59
N VAL A 122 3.47 13.03 -10.66
CA VAL A 122 3.71 13.97 -9.56
C VAL A 122 5.01 14.68 -9.80
N VAL A 123 4.99 16.02 -9.71
CA VAL A 123 6.15 16.90 -9.85
C VAL A 123 6.14 17.97 -8.77
N LYS A 124 7.29 18.57 -8.48
CA LYS A 124 7.36 19.68 -7.54
C LYS A 124 6.73 20.94 -8.15
N LYS A 125 5.87 21.61 -7.39
CA LYS A 125 5.29 22.91 -7.76
C LYS A 125 6.39 23.93 -8.03
N GLY A 126 6.27 24.69 -9.10
CA GLY A 126 7.27 25.66 -9.53
C GLY A 126 8.50 25.06 -10.22
N SER A 127 8.53 23.73 -10.46
CA SER A 127 9.59 23.09 -11.25
C SER A 127 9.44 23.33 -12.75
N ALA A 128 10.47 22.98 -13.51
CA ALA A 128 10.40 23.01 -14.97
C ALA A 128 9.32 22.09 -15.56
N TYR A 129 8.85 21.13 -14.78
CA TYR A 129 7.89 20.10 -15.17
C TYR A 129 6.45 20.37 -14.70
N GLU A 130 6.18 21.52 -14.06
CA GLU A 130 4.85 21.83 -13.46
C GLU A 130 3.69 21.76 -14.45
N ASN A 131 3.94 22.01 -15.74
CA ASN A 131 2.91 22.07 -16.78
C ASN A 131 2.84 20.83 -17.66
N VAL A 132 3.58 19.75 -17.37
CA VAL A 132 3.51 18.50 -18.13
C VAL A 132 2.11 17.85 -17.96
N LYS A 133 1.60 17.24 -19.03
CA LYS A 133 0.28 16.62 -19.07
C LYS A 133 0.33 15.11 -19.31
N GLY A 134 1.48 14.58 -19.65
CA GLY A 134 1.68 13.17 -19.91
C GLY A 134 3.15 12.80 -20.06
N LEU A 135 3.43 11.51 -20.14
CA LEU A 135 4.79 11.00 -20.25
C LEU A 135 5.52 11.52 -21.51
N SER A 136 4.78 11.74 -22.59
CA SER A 136 5.32 12.26 -23.85
C SER A 136 5.92 13.65 -23.74
N ASP A 137 5.43 14.49 -22.81
CA ASP A 137 5.94 15.85 -22.61
C ASP A 137 7.33 15.85 -21.91
N LEU A 138 7.69 14.71 -21.33
CA LEU A 138 8.97 14.51 -20.63
C LEU A 138 10.06 13.96 -21.55
N ALA A 139 9.71 13.50 -22.75
CA ALA A 139 10.66 12.90 -23.68
C ALA A 139 11.80 13.88 -24.04
N GLY A 140 13.04 13.39 -23.94
CA GLY A 140 14.24 14.17 -24.26
C GLY A 140 14.59 15.28 -23.27
N THR A 141 13.88 15.41 -22.15
CA THR A 141 14.16 16.45 -21.14
C THR A 141 15.31 16.10 -20.20
N GLY A 142 15.70 14.83 -20.12
CA GLY A 142 16.70 14.36 -19.14
C GLY A 142 16.20 14.40 -17.69
N CYS A 143 14.86 14.40 -17.49
CA CYS A 143 14.29 14.42 -16.15
C CYS A 143 14.67 13.16 -15.36
N LYS A 144 14.85 13.33 -14.05
CA LYS A 144 15.08 12.23 -13.12
C LYS A 144 13.75 11.65 -12.67
N VAL A 145 13.56 10.35 -12.89
CA VAL A 145 12.29 9.68 -12.64
C VAL A 145 12.38 8.66 -11.50
N THR A 146 11.30 8.51 -10.76
CA THR A 146 11.17 7.54 -9.67
C THR A 146 9.74 7.01 -9.57
N THR A 147 9.58 5.90 -8.87
CA THR A 147 8.30 5.36 -8.43
C THR A 147 8.52 4.36 -7.29
N GLN A 148 7.45 3.76 -6.78
CA GLN A 148 7.58 2.66 -5.82
C GLN A 148 8.11 1.40 -6.54
N LEU A 149 9.11 0.77 -5.94
CA LEU A 149 9.77 -0.43 -6.50
C LEU A 149 8.78 -1.61 -6.61
N GLY A 150 9.03 -2.52 -7.55
CA GLY A 150 8.24 -3.73 -7.72
C GLY A 150 6.76 -3.52 -8.08
N THR A 151 6.38 -2.30 -8.48
CA THR A 151 5.00 -1.96 -8.91
C THR A 151 4.86 -2.00 -10.43
N GLY A 152 3.61 -2.03 -10.91
CA GLY A 152 3.29 -1.88 -12.32
C GLY A 152 3.61 -0.48 -12.89
N TRP A 153 4.08 0.46 -12.06
CA TRP A 153 4.50 1.79 -12.50
C TRP A 153 5.95 1.79 -13.02
N VAL A 154 6.80 0.86 -12.57
CA VAL A 154 8.20 0.80 -13.01
C VAL A 154 8.33 0.76 -14.54
N PRO A 155 7.62 -0.11 -15.28
CA PRO A 155 7.67 -0.11 -16.74
C PRO A 155 7.14 1.16 -17.41
N LEU A 156 6.37 1.99 -16.70
CA LEU A 156 5.90 3.28 -17.24
C LEU A 156 7.03 4.30 -17.32
N LEU A 157 8.01 4.22 -16.41
CA LEU A 157 9.19 5.09 -16.44
C LEU A 157 10.05 4.85 -17.70
N ASP A 158 10.12 3.61 -18.17
CA ASP A 158 10.85 3.24 -19.39
C ASP A 158 10.23 3.84 -20.67
N GLN A 159 8.97 4.29 -20.60
CA GLN A 159 8.30 4.96 -21.70
C GLN A 159 8.71 6.43 -21.86
N ILE A 160 9.45 7.00 -20.90
CA ILE A 160 9.94 8.39 -20.96
C ILE A 160 11.32 8.39 -21.63
N GLU A 161 11.35 8.68 -22.92
CA GLU A 161 12.59 8.70 -23.70
C GLU A 161 13.61 9.69 -23.10
N GLY A 162 14.82 9.21 -22.82
CA GLY A 162 15.91 10.05 -22.29
C GLY A 162 15.78 10.42 -20.82
N ALA A 163 14.85 9.83 -20.07
CA ALA A 163 14.79 10.01 -18.61
C ALA A 163 15.97 9.33 -17.90
N GLU A 164 16.40 9.91 -16.79
CA GLU A 164 17.38 9.32 -15.89
C GLU A 164 16.68 8.61 -14.71
N GLN A 165 16.99 7.35 -14.48
CA GLN A 165 16.49 6.62 -13.31
C GLN A 165 17.17 7.13 -12.04
N SER A 166 16.43 7.73 -11.11
CA SER A 166 16.96 8.19 -9.81
C SER A 166 16.88 7.13 -8.71
N GLY A 167 16.46 5.91 -9.06
CA GLY A 167 16.14 4.82 -8.13
C GLY A 167 14.66 4.79 -7.76
N ASN A 168 14.20 3.61 -7.33
CA ASN A 168 12.84 3.41 -6.87
C ASN A 168 12.86 3.14 -5.36
N TYR A 169 11.78 3.50 -4.66
CA TYR A 169 11.73 3.47 -3.20
C TYR A 169 10.71 2.44 -2.70
N GLU A 170 10.83 2.07 -1.45
CA GLU A 170 9.94 1.10 -0.79
C GLU A 170 8.51 1.63 -0.68
N THR A 171 8.35 2.92 -0.35
CA THR A 171 7.04 3.56 -0.16
C THR A 171 6.81 4.73 -1.11
N THR A 172 5.54 5.04 -1.40
CA THR A 172 5.18 6.24 -2.17
C THR A 172 5.55 7.53 -1.46
N SER A 173 5.55 7.55 -0.12
CA SER A 173 5.99 8.69 0.69
C SER A 173 7.47 9.02 0.47
N GLU A 174 8.33 8.00 0.36
CA GLU A 174 9.75 8.20 0.03
C GLU A 174 9.94 8.76 -1.38
N CYS A 175 9.12 8.31 -2.35
CA CYS A 175 9.10 8.90 -3.70
C CYS A 175 8.78 10.40 -3.65
N PHE A 176 7.76 10.80 -2.86
CA PHE A 176 7.40 12.21 -2.71
C PHE A 176 8.48 13.03 -1.98
N MET A 177 9.16 12.44 -1.00
CA MET A 177 10.34 13.07 -0.39
C MET A 177 11.47 13.26 -1.40
N ALA A 178 11.71 12.30 -2.29
CA ALA A 178 12.71 12.45 -3.35
C ALA A 178 12.39 13.61 -4.30
N ILE A 179 11.12 13.80 -4.67
CA ILE A 179 10.63 14.96 -5.43
C ILE A 179 10.85 16.27 -4.66
N SER A 180 10.43 16.31 -3.39
CA SER A 180 10.54 17.52 -2.56
C SER A 180 11.98 17.97 -2.36
N ASN A 181 12.91 17.00 -2.22
CA ASN A 181 14.34 17.23 -2.02
C ASN A 181 15.13 17.45 -3.33
N GLY A 182 14.49 17.31 -4.50
CA GLY A 182 15.15 17.47 -5.81
C GLY A 182 16.08 16.32 -6.18
N VAL A 183 15.94 15.16 -5.56
CA VAL A 183 16.63 13.91 -5.93
C VAL A 183 16.01 13.33 -7.20
N ALA A 184 14.69 13.41 -7.33
CA ALA A 184 13.94 13.13 -8.54
C ALA A 184 13.11 14.35 -8.97
N ASP A 185 12.77 14.40 -10.24
CA ASP A 185 11.95 15.46 -10.84
C ASP A 185 10.51 15.02 -11.02
N VAL A 186 10.31 13.72 -11.29
CA VAL A 186 9.03 13.12 -11.69
C VAL A 186 8.82 11.81 -10.94
N CYS A 187 7.63 11.64 -10.37
CA CYS A 187 7.19 10.36 -9.81
C CYS A 187 5.90 9.91 -10.52
N VAL A 188 5.80 8.63 -10.84
CA VAL A 188 4.57 8.02 -11.37
C VAL A 188 3.92 7.20 -10.26
N VAL A 189 2.66 7.50 -9.96
CA VAL A 189 1.84 6.81 -8.96
C VAL A 189 0.38 6.82 -9.39
N ASP A 190 -0.52 6.24 -8.60
CA ASP A 190 -1.95 6.40 -8.83
C ASP A 190 -2.47 7.78 -8.36
N LEU A 191 -3.56 8.21 -8.98
CA LEU A 191 -4.15 9.52 -8.73
C LEU A 191 -4.67 9.69 -7.29
N PRO A 192 -5.36 8.72 -6.66
CA PRO A 192 -5.79 8.86 -5.27
C PRO A 192 -4.63 9.09 -4.29
N THR A 193 -3.52 8.38 -4.45
CA THR A 193 -2.32 8.54 -3.61
C THR A 193 -1.67 9.91 -3.82
N ALA A 194 -1.54 10.35 -5.06
CA ALA A 194 -1.04 11.70 -5.35
C ALA A 194 -1.92 12.80 -4.74
N GLN A 195 -3.25 12.67 -4.86
CA GLN A 195 -4.19 13.63 -4.27
C GLN A 195 -4.12 13.65 -2.74
N SER A 196 -4.02 12.49 -2.11
CA SER A 196 -3.85 12.37 -0.65
C SER A 196 -2.58 13.08 -0.19
N ALA A 197 -1.46 12.86 -0.86
CA ALA A 197 -0.21 13.52 -0.54
C ALA A 197 -0.27 15.05 -0.74
N ALA A 198 -0.95 15.54 -1.78
CA ALA A 198 -1.10 16.97 -2.04
C ALA A 198 -1.96 17.72 -1.00
N LEU A 199 -2.78 17.01 -0.21
CA LEU A 199 -3.58 17.59 0.87
C LEU A 199 -2.80 17.74 2.18
N THR A 200 -1.68 17.04 2.33
CA THR A 200 -0.88 16.98 3.56
C THR A 200 0.41 17.80 3.48
N ASN A 201 0.74 18.41 2.30
CA ASN A 201 1.99 19.17 2.07
C ASN A 201 1.71 20.61 1.65
#